data_c50d75c94cdadd7d16394c22641478b6
#
_entry.id   c50d75c94cdadd7d16394c22641478b6
#
_cell.length_a   1.000
_cell.length_b   1.000
_cell.length_c   1.000
_cell.angle_alpha   90.00
_cell.angle_beta   90.00
_cell.angle_gamma   90.00
#
_symmetry.space_group_name_H-M   'P 1'
#
loop_
_entity.id
_entity.type
_entity.pdbx_description
1 polymer ?
#
loop_
_entity_poly.entity_id
_entity_poly.type
_entity_poly.pdbx_seq_one_letter_code
_entity_poly.pdbx_strand_id
1 'polypeptide(L)'
;MDDLDPALVAPGYRPEYTGDRSLGYVGSGRLLGANLFALYRAGRNELPEVAAVYAELTRKILSIRDPLAKECERPGLGPAAAHLRLLDLREAAHEVLRTTCLRMLEVGQALVKIADAYAATDQEAAEEFNRMLEANRDRFVDPPVQVPPPPLPDDPSYLPPY
;
A
#
# COMPACT_ATOMS: atom_id res chain seq x y z
N MET A 1 32.80 6.43 -0.66
CA MET A 1 32.36 7.78 -1.04
C MET A 1 31.74 7.61 -2.41
N ASP A 2 30.54 7.05 -2.41
CA ASP A 2 29.86 6.63 -3.64
C ASP A 2 29.03 7.80 -4.14
N ASP A 3 29.48 8.36 -5.27
CA ASP A 3 28.74 9.33 -6.03
C ASP A 3 27.48 8.66 -6.59
N LEU A 4 26.34 8.94 -5.96
CA LEU A 4 25.04 8.61 -6.54
C LEU A 4 24.92 9.35 -7.87
N ASP A 5 24.76 8.59 -8.94
CA ASP A 5 24.58 9.07 -10.30
C ASP A 5 23.42 10.11 -10.35
N PRO A 6 23.69 11.39 -10.67
CA PRO A 6 22.68 12.44 -10.69
C PRO A 6 21.59 12.22 -11.77
N ALA A 7 21.75 11.24 -12.66
CA ALA A 7 20.77 10.88 -13.68
C ALA A 7 19.56 10.09 -13.13
N LEU A 8 19.62 9.57 -11.90
CA LEU A 8 18.54 8.81 -11.26
C LEU A 8 17.56 9.68 -10.45
N VAL A 9 17.81 10.98 -10.35
CA VAL A 9 16.89 11.89 -9.65
C VAL A 9 15.90 12.45 -10.67
N ALA A 10 14.62 12.13 -10.49
CA ALA A 10 13.56 12.68 -11.34
C ALA A 10 13.65 14.22 -11.39
N PRO A 11 13.52 14.84 -12.57
CA PRO A 11 13.64 16.29 -12.72
C PRO A 11 12.50 16.96 -11.92
N GLY A 12 12.86 17.70 -10.87
CA GLY A 12 11.91 18.41 -9.98
C GLY A 12 11.89 17.91 -8.53
N TYR A 13 12.39 16.72 -8.23
CA TYR A 13 12.59 16.28 -6.86
C TYR A 13 13.95 16.78 -6.37
N ARG A 14 14.01 18.01 -5.86
CA ARG A 14 15.02 18.40 -4.88
C ARG A 14 14.41 18.04 -3.51
N PRO A 15 14.98 17.08 -2.76
CA PRO A 15 14.74 17.11 -1.34
C PRO A 15 15.27 18.48 -0.89
N GLU A 16 14.38 19.35 -0.43
CA GLU A 16 14.79 20.53 0.32
C GLU A 16 15.40 19.98 1.63
N TYR A 17 16.65 19.61 1.54
CA TYR A 17 17.50 19.43 2.69
C TYR A 17 17.73 20.85 3.20
N THR A 18 16.71 21.41 3.83
CA THR A 18 16.88 22.56 4.69
C THR A 18 17.89 22.12 5.71
N GLY A 19 19.10 22.66 5.62
CA GLY A 19 20.27 22.25 6.39
C GLY A 19 20.18 22.48 7.89
N ASP A 20 19.02 22.28 8.45
CA ASP A 20 18.78 22.11 9.86
C ASP A 20 19.26 20.72 10.25
N ARG A 21 20.52 20.67 10.64
CA ARG A 21 21.16 19.47 11.18
C ARG A 21 20.40 18.84 12.35
N SER A 22 19.42 19.53 12.91
CA SER A 22 18.53 19.01 13.94
C SER A 22 17.51 17.99 13.41
N LEU A 23 17.14 18.07 12.12
CA LEU A 23 16.22 17.13 11.48
C LEU A 23 16.91 15.90 10.85
N GLY A 24 18.23 15.98 10.65
CA GLY A 24 19.02 14.83 10.16
C GLY A 24 19.50 13.89 11.26
N TYR A 25 19.26 14.22 12.50
CA TYR A 25 19.53 13.34 13.61
C TYR A 25 18.38 12.36 13.77
N VAL A 26 18.61 11.12 13.36
CA VAL A 26 17.63 10.01 13.51
C VAL A 26 17.29 9.78 15.00
N GLY A 27 17.76 10.67 15.89
CA GLY A 27 17.51 10.60 17.32
C GLY A 27 18.18 9.38 17.94
N SER A 28 18.61 9.54 19.17
CA SER A 28 18.90 8.43 20.08
C SER A 28 17.86 8.48 21.20
N GLY A 29 17.69 7.41 21.92
CA GLY A 29 16.82 7.36 23.06
C GLY A 29 15.35 7.65 22.73
N ARG A 30 14.71 8.52 23.51
CA ARG A 30 13.26 8.78 23.42
C ARG A 30 12.79 9.29 22.07
N LEU A 31 13.58 10.12 21.38
CA LEU A 31 13.20 10.64 20.05
C LEU A 31 13.19 9.51 19.01
N LEU A 32 14.17 8.61 19.08
CA LEU A 32 14.19 7.41 18.25
C LEU A 32 12.97 6.54 18.55
N GLY A 33 12.67 6.29 19.83
CA GLY A 33 11.50 5.50 20.24
C GLY A 33 10.17 6.05 19.69
N ALA A 34 9.99 7.37 19.74
CA ALA A 34 8.80 8.03 19.18
C ALA A 34 8.72 7.88 17.65
N ASN A 35 9.85 7.98 16.94
CA ASN A 35 9.91 7.78 15.49
C ASN A 35 9.63 6.31 15.11
N LEU A 36 10.17 5.36 15.86
CA LEU A 36 9.92 3.93 15.67
C LEU A 36 8.43 3.60 15.89
N PHE A 37 7.81 4.21 16.90
CA PHE A 37 6.36 4.08 17.12
C PHE A 37 5.55 4.60 15.92
N ALA A 38 5.93 5.75 15.34
CA ALA A 38 5.27 6.27 14.15
C ALA A 38 5.39 5.33 12.95
N LEU A 39 6.57 4.74 12.72
CA LEU A 39 6.79 3.72 11.68
C LEU A 39 5.95 2.46 11.93
N TYR A 40 5.94 1.97 13.16
CA TYR A 40 5.15 0.80 13.55
C TYR A 40 3.66 1.04 13.31
N ARG A 41 3.13 2.21 13.73
CA ARG A 41 1.74 2.59 13.51
C ARG A 41 1.40 2.65 12.03
N ALA A 42 2.25 3.29 11.20
CA ALA A 42 2.06 3.35 9.77
C ALA A 42 2.01 1.95 9.15
N GLY A 43 2.92 1.06 9.55
CA GLY A 43 2.99 -0.30 9.03
C GLY A 43 1.83 -1.20 9.49
N ARG A 44 1.38 -1.05 10.72
CA ARG A 44 0.37 -1.94 11.32
C ARG A 44 -1.06 -1.50 11.03
N ASN A 45 -1.33 -0.20 10.96
CA ASN A 45 -2.68 0.35 10.81
C ASN A 45 -2.86 1.07 9.47
N GLU A 46 -2.09 2.12 9.23
CA GLU A 46 -2.38 3.06 8.15
C GLU A 46 -2.24 2.41 6.76
N LEU A 47 -1.15 1.69 6.51
CA LEU A 47 -0.97 1.00 5.22
C LEU A 47 -1.96 -0.14 4.98
N PRO A 48 -2.29 -1.00 5.96
CA PRO A 48 -3.37 -1.98 5.80
C PRO A 48 -4.75 -1.36 5.55
N GLU A 49 -5.09 -0.23 6.18
CA GLU A 49 -6.35 0.49 5.92
C GLU A 49 -6.41 1.00 4.48
N VAL A 50 -5.32 1.60 3.98
CA VAL A 50 -5.24 2.03 2.59
C VAL A 50 -5.27 0.84 1.64
N ALA A 51 -4.57 -0.25 1.95
CA ALA A 51 -4.60 -1.48 1.16
C ALA A 51 -6.02 -2.07 1.06
N ALA A 52 -6.82 -1.98 2.14
CA ALA A 52 -8.21 -2.42 2.13
C ALA A 52 -9.07 -1.63 1.13
N VAL A 53 -8.82 -0.32 1.00
CA VAL A 53 -9.50 0.52 -0.01
C VAL A 53 -9.14 0.05 -1.43
N TYR A 54 -7.86 -0.23 -1.69
CA TYR A 54 -7.44 -0.75 -3.00
C TYR A 54 -8.02 -2.13 -3.29
N ALA A 55 -8.10 -3.02 -2.29
CA ALA A 55 -8.75 -4.32 -2.43
C ALA A 55 -10.23 -4.17 -2.79
N GLU A 56 -10.94 -3.21 -2.15
CA GLU A 56 -12.34 -2.93 -2.47
C GLU A 56 -12.53 -2.36 -3.87
N LEU A 57 -11.66 -1.44 -4.29
CA LEU A 57 -11.68 -0.91 -5.66
C LEU A 57 -11.43 -2.00 -6.69
N THR A 58 -10.51 -2.92 -6.40
CA THR A 58 -10.23 -4.08 -7.27
C THR A 58 -11.47 -4.95 -7.44
N ARG A 59 -12.19 -5.25 -6.34
CA ARG A 59 -13.45 -5.99 -6.39
C ARG A 59 -14.54 -5.25 -7.18
N LYS A 60 -14.65 -3.95 -7.00
CA LYS A 60 -15.62 -3.12 -7.75
C LYS A 60 -15.35 -3.13 -9.24
N ILE A 61 -14.09 -3.03 -9.67
CA ILE A 61 -13.74 -3.11 -11.09
C ILE A 61 -14.15 -4.46 -11.69
N LEU A 62 -13.92 -5.56 -10.96
CA LEU A 62 -14.36 -6.89 -11.42
C LEU A 62 -15.88 -7.02 -11.47
N SER A 63 -16.59 -6.40 -10.51
CA SER A 63 -18.06 -6.46 -10.46
C SER A 63 -18.75 -5.58 -11.49
N ILE A 64 -18.05 -4.67 -12.15
CA ILE A 64 -18.63 -3.89 -13.24
C ILE A 64 -18.99 -4.85 -14.39
N ARG A 65 -20.27 -5.19 -14.47
CA ARG A 65 -20.81 -5.87 -15.63
C ARG A 65 -20.56 -5.00 -16.84
N ASP A 66 -20.20 -5.64 -17.93
CA ASP A 66 -20.17 -4.97 -19.20
C ASP A 66 -21.61 -4.81 -19.73
N PRO A 67 -22.28 -3.68 -19.42
CA PRO A 67 -23.64 -3.45 -19.87
C PRO A 67 -23.72 -3.29 -21.39
N LEU A 68 -22.57 -3.04 -22.02
CA LEU A 68 -22.47 -2.80 -23.45
C LEU A 68 -22.08 -4.05 -24.24
N ALA A 69 -21.78 -5.18 -23.58
CA ALA A 69 -21.35 -6.40 -24.28
C ALA A 69 -22.33 -6.78 -25.40
N LYS A 70 -23.64 -6.81 -25.09
CA LYS A 70 -24.68 -7.14 -26.08
C LYS A 70 -24.97 -6.02 -27.10
N GLU A 71 -24.84 -4.75 -26.64
CA GLU A 71 -25.09 -3.60 -27.51
C GLU A 71 -23.91 -3.30 -28.43
N CYS A 72 -22.70 -3.70 -28.04
CA CYS A 72 -21.49 -3.57 -28.86
C CYS A 72 -21.28 -4.74 -29.85
N GLU A 73 -22.05 -5.83 -29.74
CA GLU A 73 -22.05 -6.90 -30.69
C GLU A 73 -22.78 -6.47 -31.97
N ARG A 74 -22.04 -6.26 -33.04
CA ARG A 74 -22.62 -6.07 -34.36
C ARG A 74 -22.99 -7.42 -34.93
N PRO A 75 -24.26 -7.66 -35.37
CA PRO A 75 -24.65 -8.92 -35.97
C PRO A 75 -23.68 -9.29 -37.14
N GLY A 76 -22.94 -10.39 -36.98
CA GLY A 76 -22.02 -10.90 -37.99
C GLY A 76 -20.63 -10.26 -38.05
N LEU A 77 -20.30 -9.26 -37.20
CA LEU A 77 -19.00 -8.56 -37.21
C LEU A 77 -18.21 -8.68 -35.89
N GLY A 78 -18.80 -9.29 -34.87
CA GLY A 78 -18.16 -9.38 -33.53
C GLY A 78 -18.16 -8.06 -32.75
N PRO A 79 -17.49 -8.01 -31.57
CA PRO A 79 -17.46 -6.87 -30.72
C PRO A 79 -16.77 -5.67 -31.37
N ALA A 80 -17.29 -4.45 -31.09
CA ALA A 80 -16.67 -3.24 -31.60
C ALA A 80 -15.26 -3.06 -31.02
N ALA A 81 -14.33 -2.52 -31.82
CA ALA A 81 -12.93 -2.28 -31.37
C ALA A 81 -12.84 -1.45 -30.07
N ALA A 82 -13.76 -0.49 -29.87
CA ALA A 82 -13.84 0.29 -28.67
C ALA A 82 -14.15 -0.56 -27.43
N HIS A 83 -15.02 -1.57 -27.56
CA HIS A 83 -15.33 -2.51 -26.50
C HIS A 83 -14.11 -3.32 -26.07
N LEU A 84 -13.36 -3.87 -27.03
CA LEU A 84 -12.13 -4.60 -26.73
C LEU A 84 -11.12 -3.71 -25.98
N ARG A 85 -10.98 -2.44 -26.38
CA ARG A 85 -10.11 -1.49 -25.68
C ARG A 85 -10.58 -1.18 -24.25
N LEU A 86 -11.87 -1.16 -24.01
CA LEU A 86 -12.42 -0.99 -22.66
C LEU A 86 -12.12 -2.19 -21.78
N LEU A 87 -12.19 -3.40 -22.32
CA LEU A 87 -11.80 -4.62 -21.60
C LEU A 87 -10.31 -4.61 -21.25
N ASP A 88 -9.44 -4.28 -22.20
CA ASP A 88 -7.99 -4.13 -21.98
C ASP A 88 -7.70 -3.11 -20.85
N LEU A 89 -8.38 -1.96 -20.89
CA LEU A 89 -8.24 -0.92 -19.87
C LEU A 89 -8.70 -1.39 -18.47
N ARG A 90 -9.82 -2.12 -18.43
CA ARG A 90 -10.35 -2.70 -17.19
C ARG A 90 -9.36 -3.69 -16.59
N GLU A 91 -8.80 -4.58 -17.41
CA GLU A 91 -7.81 -5.55 -16.95
C GLU A 91 -6.54 -4.85 -16.43
N ALA A 92 -6.01 -3.89 -17.17
CA ALA A 92 -4.86 -3.11 -16.75
C ALA A 92 -5.12 -2.35 -15.42
N ALA A 93 -6.29 -1.74 -15.27
CA ALA A 93 -6.67 -1.04 -14.05
C ALA A 93 -6.79 -2.02 -12.86
N HIS A 94 -7.39 -3.20 -13.08
CA HIS A 94 -7.47 -4.25 -12.07
C HIS A 94 -6.08 -4.67 -11.57
N GLU A 95 -5.16 -4.96 -12.50
CA GLU A 95 -3.80 -5.41 -12.15
C GLU A 95 -3.01 -4.33 -11.39
N VAL A 96 -3.12 -3.06 -11.80
CA VAL A 96 -2.48 -1.95 -11.10
C VAL A 96 -2.99 -1.83 -9.65
N LEU A 97 -4.31 -1.86 -9.45
CA LEU A 97 -4.90 -1.73 -8.11
C LEU A 97 -4.55 -2.94 -7.23
N ARG A 98 -4.60 -4.14 -7.80
CA ARG A 98 -4.22 -5.37 -7.11
C ARG A 98 -2.76 -5.34 -6.66
N THR A 99 -1.85 -5.00 -7.57
CA THR A 99 -0.43 -4.90 -7.27
C THR A 99 -0.16 -3.82 -6.22
N THR A 100 -0.81 -2.68 -6.31
CA THR A 100 -0.68 -1.61 -5.33
C THR A 100 -1.13 -2.06 -3.93
N CYS A 101 -2.26 -2.75 -3.82
CA CYS A 101 -2.74 -3.33 -2.57
C CYS A 101 -1.69 -4.25 -1.94
N LEU A 102 -1.17 -5.21 -2.70
CA LEU A 102 -0.18 -6.17 -2.22
C LEU A 102 1.12 -5.48 -1.77
N ARG A 103 1.60 -4.50 -2.54
CA ARG A 103 2.79 -3.73 -2.21
C ARG A 103 2.63 -2.93 -0.92
N MET A 104 1.47 -2.34 -0.67
CA MET A 104 1.19 -1.63 0.58
C MET A 104 1.24 -2.56 1.79
N LEU A 105 0.71 -3.78 1.67
CA LEU A 105 0.79 -4.78 2.73
C LEU A 105 2.23 -5.24 2.98
N GLU A 106 3.02 -5.48 1.93
CA GLU A 106 4.44 -5.85 2.04
C GLU A 106 5.25 -4.74 2.72
N VAL A 107 5.06 -3.49 2.30
CA VAL A 107 5.73 -2.33 2.91
C VAL A 107 5.31 -2.17 4.36
N GLY A 108 4.02 -2.33 4.67
CA GLY A 108 3.53 -2.27 6.05
C GLY A 108 4.23 -3.28 6.95
N GLN A 109 4.34 -4.54 6.51
CA GLN A 109 5.06 -5.57 7.25
C GLN A 109 6.56 -5.27 7.40
N ALA A 110 7.19 -4.68 6.37
CA ALA A 110 8.58 -4.28 6.44
C ALA A 110 8.80 -3.16 7.47
N LEU A 111 7.92 -2.16 7.51
CA LEU A 111 8.01 -1.07 8.49
C LEU A 111 7.87 -1.57 9.93
N VAL A 112 6.95 -2.50 10.19
CA VAL A 112 6.84 -3.14 11.52
C VAL A 112 8.13 -3.84 11.90
N LYS A 113 8.69 -4.68 11.02
CA LYS A 113 9.96 -5.39 11.27
C LYS A 113 11.13 -4.44 11.49
N ILE A 114 11.19 -3.34 10.76
CA ILE A 114 12.23 -2.31 10.92
C ILE A 114 12.08 -1.66 12.29
N ALA A 115 10.86 -1.26 12.68
CA ALA A 115 10.63 -0.64 13.99
C ALA A 115 11.03 -1.57 15.13
N ASP A 116 10.65 -2.84 15.09
CA ASP A 116 10.99 -3.85 16.10
C ASP A 116 12.52 -4.10 16.15
N ALA A 117 13.18 -4.20 15.00
CA ALA A 117 14.62 -4.43 14.93
C ALA A 117 15.42 -3.24 15.50
N TYR A 118 15.02 -2.02 15.18
CA TYR A 118 15.70 -0.82 15.71
C TYR A 118 15.41 -0.58 17.20
N ALA A 119 14.18 -0.87 17.66
CA ALA A 119 13.85 -0.81 19.07
C ALA A 119 14.75 -1.74 19.91
N ALA A 120 15.22 -2.85 19.34
CA ALA A 120 16.13 -3.77 20.02
C ALA A 120 17.59 -3.27 20.12
N THR A 121 17.97 -2.16 19.47
CA THR A 121 19.35 -1.67 19.42
C THR A 121 19.67 -0.60 20.48
N ASP A 122 18.65 0.04 21.04
CA ASP A 122 18.81 1.14 22.01
C ASP A 122 17.78 0.97 23.12
N GLN A 123 18.24 0.80 24.36
CA GLN A 123 17.36 0.51 25.49
C GLN A 123 16.40 1.67 25.79
N GLU A 124 16.87 2.92 25.72
CA GLU A 124 16.02 4.09 25.97
C GLU A 124 14.96 4.26 24.88
N ALA A 125 15.32 3.96 23.62
CA ALA A 125 14.38 3.91 22.50
C ALA A 125 13.34 2.80 22.66
N ALA A 126 13.75 1.62 23.13
CA ALA A 126 12.85 0.51 23.41
C ALA A 126 11.83 0.85 24.51
N GLU A 127 12.29 1.47 25.60
CA GLU A 127 11.43 1.88 26.71
C GLU A 127 10.37 2.90 26.25
N GLU A 128 10.77 3.90 25.49
CA GLU A 128 9.85 4.91 24.94
C GLU A 128 8.90 4.30 23.92
N PHE A 129 9.38 3.47 23.02
CA PHE A 129 8.56 2.76 22.03
C PHE A 129 7.48 1.91 22.72
N ASN A 130 7.86 1.11 23.73
CA ASN A 130 6.94 0.29 24.49
C ASN A 130 5.92 1.12 25.29
N ARG A 131 6.37 2.24 25.86
CA ARG A 131 5.48 3.19 26.56
C ARG A 131 4.41 3.73 25.61
N MET A 132 4.80 4.10 24.38
CA MET A 132 3.86 4.59 23.39
C MET A 132 2.92 3.51 22.88
N LEU A 133 3.39 2.27 22.72
CA LEU A 133 2.53 1.12 22.36
C LEU A 133 1.46 0.90 23.44
N GLU A 134 1.84 0.89 24.71
CA GLU A 134 0.89 0.68 25.81
C GLU A 134 -0.12 1.83 25.89
N ALA A 135 0.33 3.09 25.77
CA ALA A 135 -0.54 4.27 25.80
C ALA A 135 -1.54 4.32 24.63
N ASN A 136 -1.28 3.61 23.54
CA ASN A 136 -2.13 3.58 22.34
C ASN A 136 -2.70 2.18 22.07
N ARG A 137 -2.65 1.27 23.03
CA ARG A 137 -3.06 -0.13 22.86
C ARG A 137 -4.45 -0.27 22.25
N ASP A 138 -5.40 0.53 22.70
CA ASP A 138 -6.79 0.50 22.23
C ASP A 138 -6.97 0.96 20.76
N ARG A 139 -5.95 1.60 20.20
CA ARG A 139 -5.94 2.06 18.80
C ARG A 139 -5.43 1.00 17.84
N PHE A 140 -4.81 -0.05 18.36
CA PHE A 140 -4.34 -1.17 17.55
C PHE A 140 -5.41 -2.26 17.55
N VAL A 141 -5.95 -2.55 16.37
CA VAL A 141 -6.85 -3.68 16.19
C VAL A 141 -6.02 -4.96 16.34
N ASP A 142 -6.39 -5.81 17.30
CA ASP A 142 -5.74 -7.09 17.53
C ASP A 142 -6.77 -8.22 17.33
N PRO A 143 -6.60 -9.10 16.36
CA PRO A 143 -5.50 -9.19 15.39
C PRO A 143 -5.49 -8.03 14.37
N PRO A 144 -4.33 -7.75 13.73
CA PRO A 144 -4.24 -6.71 12.71
C PRO A 144 -5.25 -6.96 11.59
N VAL A 145 -5.76 -5.87 11.00
CA VAL A 145 -6.73 -5.95 9.90
C VAL A 145 -6.19 -6.90 8.82
N GLN A 146 -6.81 -8.06 8.69
CA GLN A 146 -6.50 -8.99 7.62
C GLN A 146 -7.20 -8.51 6.36
N VAL A 147 -6.43 -7.93 5.46
CA VAL A 147 -6.94 -7.58 4.13
C VAL A 147 -6.83 -8.83 3.27
N PRO A 148 -7.96 -9.44 2.88
CA PRO A 148 -7.89 -10.58 1.99
C PRO A 148 -7.26 -10.14 0.66
N PRO A 149 -6.40 -10.98 0.06
CA PRO A 149 -5.80 -10.66 -1.23
C PRO A 149 -6.90 -10.31 -2.24
N PRO A 150 -6.69 -9.28 -3.08
CA PRO A 150 -7.63 -8.96 -4.12
C PRO A 150 -7.81 -10.16 -5.05
N PRO A 151 -9.04 -10.43 -5.51
CA PRO A 151 -9.33 -11.57 -6.36
C PRO A 151 -8.55 -11.51 -7.68
N LEU A 152 -8.26 -12.67 -8.24
CA LEU A 152 -7.76 -12.77 -9.60
C LEU A 152 -8.92 -12.57 -10.60
N PRO A 153 -8.64 -12.11 -11.83
CA PRO A 153 -9.67 -11.90 -12.85
C PRO A 153 -10.47 -13.17 -13.18
N ASP A 154 -9.82 -14.33 -13.07
CA ASP A 154 -10.41 -15.65 -13.41
C ASP A 154 -10.99 -16.38 -12.19
N ASP A 155 -11.11 -15.73 -11.03
CA ASP A 155 -11.72 -16.33 -9.86
C ASP A 155 -13.23 -16.52 -10.07
N PRO A 156 -13.72 -17.78 -10.16
CA PRO A 156 -15.12 -18.07 -10.48
C PRO A 156 -16.10 -17.52 -9.42
N SER A 157 -15.64 -17.24 -8.19
CA SER A 157 -16.47 -16.66 -7.12
C SER A 157 -16.90 -15.22 -7.43
N TYR A 158 -16.22 -14.55 -8.34
CA TYR A 158 -16.49 -13.18 -8.78
C TYR A 158 -17.21 -13.11 -10.13
N LEU A 159 -17.44 -14.25 -10.78
CA LEU A 159 -18.28 -14.28 -11.97
C LEU A 159 -19.73 -14.11 -11.51
N PRO A 160 -20.49 -13.14 -12.08
CA PRO A 160 -21.90 -12.99 -11.74
C PRO A 160 -22.66 -14.28 -12.10
N PRO A 161 -23.63 -14.71 -11.31
CA PRO A 161 -24.50 -15.80 -11.69
C PRO A 161 -25.19 -15.43 -13.01
N TYR A 162 -25.16 -16.32 -13.95
CA TYR A 162 -25.81 -16.20 -15.27
C TYR A 162 -27.32 -16.04 -15.13
#